data_2d50d3e46e2cd74c8a999d807dc2afc6
#
_entry.id   2d50d3e46e2cd74c8a999d807dc2afc6
#
_cell.length_a   1.000
_cell.length_b   1.000
_cell.length_c   1.000
_cell.angle_alpha   90.00
_cell.angle_beta   90.00
_cell.angle_gamma   90.00
#
_symmetry.space_group_name_H-M   'P 1'
#
loop_
_entity.id
_entity.type
_entity.pdbx_description
1 polymer ?
#
loop_
_entity_poly.entity_id
_entity_poly.type
_entity_poly.pdbx_seq_one_letter_code
_entity_poly.pdbx_strand_id
1 'polypeptide(L)'
;MKLAVIYHSETENTKQVAEWIADGMNEVLGVEARAFSIEGVDEDFVKESKGIVVGSPSYMAQMTPQIHNWLFEKAGELEFPGKMGGAFATEQYTHGGGTQVIQSILTIEMVKGMLCYSGGMSCGKPVIHLGPVGVNNNMEKFNGMGNYKEYFNIYGKRFAQKAVEIFNKI
;
A
#
# COMPACT_ATOMS: atom_id res chain seq x y z
N MET A 1 9.40 -9.94 11.36
CA MET A 1 7.96 -9.64 11.12
C MET A 1 7.73 -9.60 9.63
N LYS A 2 6.71 -10.33 9.09
CA LYS A 2 6.37 -10.27 7.66
C LYS A 2 5.35 -9.16 7.39
N LEU A 3 5.52 -8.47 6.26
CA LEU A 3 4.60 -7.47 5.72
C LEU A 3 4.42 -7.72 4.22
N ALA A 4 3.23 -7.51 3.69
CA ALA A 4 2.94 -7.73 2.28
C ALA A 4 2.49 -6.44 1.58
N VAL A 5 2.87 -6.28 0.33
CA VAL A 5 2.33 -5.26 -0.57
C VAL A 5 1.65 -5.97 -1.72
N ILE A 6 0.35 -5.77 -1.88
CA ILE A 6 -0.46 -6.45 -2.90
C ILE A 6 -0.89 -5.43 -3.96
N TYR A 7 -0.76 -5.77 -5.23
CA TYR A 7 -1.10 -4.85 -6.30
C TYR A 7 -1.68 -5.55 -7.54
N HIS A 8 -2.40 -4.76 -8.35
CA HIS A 8 -2.67 -5.05 -9.75
C HIS A 8 -1.97 -4.03 -10.62
N SER A 9 -1.36 -4.45 -11.73
CA SER A 9 -0.62 -3.54 -12.63
C SER A 9 -0.65 -4.05 -14.06
N GLU A 10 -1.11 -3.21 -14.98
CA GLU A 10 -1.08 -3.52 -16.43
C GLU A 10 0.13 -2.90 -17.13
N THR A 11 0.59 -1.74 -16.67
CA THR A 11 1.66 -0.94 -17.31
C THR A 11 2.92 -0.81 -16.46
N GLU A 12 3.12 -1.72 -15.51
CA GLU A 12 4.26 -1.81 -14.59
C GLU A 12 4.40 -0.65 -13.58
N ASN A 13 3.64 0.44 -13.69
CA ASN A 13 3.77 1.58 -12.78
C ASN A 13 3.36 1.24 -11.34
N THR A 14 2.22 0.59 -11.15
CA THR A 14 1.75 0.18 -9.82
C THR A 14 2.67 -0.87 -9.21
N LYS A 15 3.19 -1.79 -10.02
CA LYS A 15 4.20 -2.76 -9.59
C LYS A 15 5.46 -2.08 -9.08
N GLN A 16 6.02 -1.15 -9.84
CA GLN A 16 7.22 -0.41 -9.45
C GLN A 16 7.03 0.30 -8.11
N VAL A 17 5.88 0.94 -7.93
CA VAL A 17 5.52 1.60 -6.67
C VAL A 17 5.40 0.60 -5.52
N ALA A 18 4.77 -0.55 -5.75
CA ALA A 18 4.67 -1.62 -4.74
C ALA A 18 6.04 -2.12 -4.29
N GLU A 19 6.96 -2.30 -5.23
CA GLU A 19 8.35 -2.69 -4.95
C GLU A 19 9.06 -1.62 -4.10
N TRP A 20 8.91 -0.34 -4.43
CA TRP A 20 9.49 0.75 -3.64
C TRP A 20 8.93 0.83 -2.21
N ILE A 21 7.64 0.55 -2.03
CA ILE A 21 7.04 0.47 -0.69
C ILE A 21 7.65 -0.70 0.09
N ALA A 22 7.78 -1.88 -0.53
CA ALA A 22 8.39 -3.05 0.10
C ALA A 22 9.86 -2.82 0.43
N ASP A 23 10.62 -2.16 -0.46
CA ASP A 23 12.00 -1.75 -0.19
C ASP A 23 12.08 -0.87 1.07
N GLY A 24 11.22 0.13 1.17
CA GLY A 24 11.14 1.00 2.34
C GLY A 24 10.78 0.26 3.63
N MET A 25 9.88 -0.73 3.56
CA MET A 25 9.57 -1.59 4.70
C MET A 25 10.78 -2.41 5.15
N ASN A 26 11.57 -2.93 4.21
CA ASN A 26 12.76 -3.73 4.47
C ASN A 26 13.92 -2.92 5.09
N GLU A 27 13.87 -1.59 5.09
CA GLU A 27 14.83 -0.77 5.84
C GLU A 27 14.64 -0.86 7.37
N VAL A 28 13.52 -1.42 7.84
CA VAL A 28 13.23 -1.54 9.26
C VAL A 28 13.74 -2.88 9.79
N LEU A 29 14.60 -2.82 10.80
CA LEU A 29 15.22 -4.02 11.38
C LEU A 29 14.19 -5.06 11.84
N GLY A 30 14.38 -6.30 11.41
CA GLY A 30 13.49 -7.41 11.77
C GLY A 30 12.20 -7.50 10.93
N VAL A 31 12.09 -6.70 9.88
CA VAL A 31 10.99 -6.76 8.91
C VAL A 31 11.44 -7.50 7.65
N GLU A 32 10.60 -8.39 7.14
CA GLU A 32 10.68 -8.99 5.81
C GLU A 32 9.42 -8.59 5.05
N ALA A 33 9.57 -7.77 4.02
CA ALA A 33 8.47 -7.31 3.18
C ALA A 33 8.62 -7.78 1.74
N ARG A 34 7.51 -8.18 1.13
CA ARG A 34 7.45 -8.60 -0.28
C ARG A 34 6.28 -7.96 -0.99
N ALA A 35 6.48 -7.65 -2.27
CA ALA A 35 5.42 -7.19 -3.16
C ALA A 35 4.93 -8.34 -4.05
N PHE A 36 3.60 -8.47 -4.18
CA PHE A 36 2.95 -9.52 -4.98
C PHE A 36 1.89 -8.91 -5.88
N SER A 37 1.85 -9.35 -7.13
CA SER A 37 0.65 -9.14 -7.94
C SER A 37 -0.49 -10.03 -7.43
N ILE A 38 -1.73 -9.61 -7.63
CA ILE A 38 -2.89 -10.43 -7.24
C ILE A 38 -2.94 -11.80 -7.93
N GLU A 39 -2.27 -11.95 -9.07
CA GLU A 39 -2.16 -13.20 -9.81
C GLU A 39 -1.08 -14.15 -9.26
N GLY A 40 -0.12 -13.62 -8.48
CA GLY A 40 1.04 -14.36 -8.01
C GLY A 40 1.26 -14.24 -6.50
N VAL A 41 0.20 -14.13 -5.73
CA VAL A 41 0.26 -14.01 -4.26
C VAL A 41 0.78 -15.29 -3.62
N ASP A 42 1.81 -15.16 -2.79
CA ASP A 42 2.20 -16.19 -1.83
C ASP A 42 1.23 -16.11 -0.63
N GLU A 43 0.20 -16.93 -0.65
CA GLU A 43 -0.88 -16.90 0.36
C GLU A 43 -0.36 -17.19 1.77
N ASP A 44 0.61 -18.08 1.93
CA ASP A 44 1.19 -18.42 3.23
C ASP A 44 1.97 -17.22 3.78
N PHE A 45 2.74 -16.54 2.93
CA PHE A 45 3.42 -15.31 3.33
C PHE A 45 2.43 -14.24 3.79
N VAL A 46 1.32 -14.05 3.06
CA VAL A 46 0.28 -13.05 3.40
C VAL A 46 -0.45 -13.43 4.69
N LYS A 47 -0.78 -14.71 4.90
CA LYS A 47 -1.38 -15.18 6.16
C LYS A 47 -0.49 -14.89 7.38
N GLU A 48 0.81 -15.11 7.25
CA GLU A 48 1.78 -14.82 8.32
C GLU A 48 2.10 -13.31 8.48
N SER A 49 1.77 -12.49 7.49
CA SER A 49 2.03 -11.06 7.54
C SER A 49 1.20 -10.36 8.62
N LYS A 50 1.81 -9.44 9.35
CA LYS A 50 1.14 -8.59 10.35
C LYS A 50 0.53 -7.33 9.76
N GLY A 51 0.91 -6.98 8.54
CA GLY A 51 0.35 -5.83 7.83
C GLY A 51 0.36 -6.06 6.32
N ILE A 52 -0.61 -5.47 5.66
CA ILE A 52 -0.83 -5.55 4.22
C ILE A 52 -1.09 -4.16 3.67
N VAL A 53 -0.39 -3.78 2.63
CA VAL A 53 -0.66 -2.55 1.85
C VAL A 53 -1.20 -2.97 0.50
N VAL A 54 -2.35 -2.44 0.11
CA VAL A 54 -2.99 -2.76 -1.17
C VAL A 54 -2.91 -1.57 -2.12
N GLY A 55 -2.54 -1.83 -3.36
CA GLY A 55 -2.40 -0.81 -4.40
C GLY A 55 -3.15 -1.09 -5.68
N SER A 56 -3.68 -0.02 -6.27
CA SER A 56 -4.38 -0.08 -7.54
C SER A 56 -4.04 1.12 -8.42
N PRO A 57 -3.97 0.94 -9.75
CA PRO A 57 -4.08 2.08 -10.64
C PRO A 57 -5.50 2.67 -10.54
N SER A 58 -5.60 3.97 -10.82
CA SER A 58 -6.89 4.67 -10.88
C SER A 58 -7.44 4.59 -12.30
N TYR A 59 -8.52 3.84 -12.47
CA TYR A 59 -9.29 3.79 -13.70
C TYR A 59 -10.67 4.37 -13.47
N MET A 60 -11.03 5.44 -14.20
CA MET A 60 -12.29 6.16 -14.00
C MET A 60 -12.50 6.63 -12.55
N ALA A 61 -11.41 7.06 -11.90
CA ALA A 61 -11.37 7.45 -10.50
C ALA A 61 -11.74 6.34 -9.49
N GLN A 62 -11.67 5.08 -9.89
CA GLN A 62 -11.95 3.91 -9.06
C GLN A 62 -10.74 2.94 -9.04
N MET A 63 -10.68 2.09 -8.00
CA MET A 63 -9.78 0.93 -8.06
C MET A 63 -10.20 0.01 -9.20
N THR A 64 -9.26 -0.78 -9.70
CA THR A 64 -9.58 -1.74 -10.75
C THR A 64 -10.56 -2.81 -10.25
N PRO A 65 -11.45 -3.31 -11.13
CA PRO A 65 -12.34 -4.42 -10.78
C PRO A 65 -11.56 -5.63 -10.24
N GLN A 66 -10.35 -5.86 -10.73
CA GLN A 66 -9.48 -6.96 -10.29
C GLN A 66 -9.11 -6.82 -8.81
N ILE A 67 -8.69 -5.64 -8.36
CA ILE A 67 -8.40 -5.39 -6.93
C ILE A 67 -9.66 -5.48 -6.09
N HIS A 68 -10.78 -4.92 -6.57
CA HIS A 68 -12.05 -4.98 -5.83
C HIS A 68 -12.49 -6.43 -5.61
N ASN A 69 -12.50 -7.24 -6.67
CA ASN A 69 -12.90 -8.65 -6.60
C ASN A 69 -11.94 -9.46 -5.72
N TRP A 70 -10.63 -9.24 -5.88
CA TRP A 70 -9.61 -9.90 -5.07
C TRP A 70 -9.80 -9.62 -3.56
N LEU A 71 -10.02 -8.37 -3.19
CA LEU A 71 -10.29 -7.98 -1.80
C LEU A 71 -11.58 -8.61 -1.28
N PHE A 72 -12.62 -8.66 -2.11
CA PHE A 72 -13.89 -9.28 -1.74
C PHE A 72 -13.74 -10.78 -1.46
N GLU A 73 -13.05 -11.50 -2.32
CA GLU A 73 -12.90 -12.95 -2.27
C GLU A 73 -11.83 -13.41 -1.27
N LYS A 74 -10.65 -12.77 -1.30
CA LYS A 74 -9.46 -13.27 -0.62
C LYS A 74 -9.25 -12.76 0.81
N ALA A 75 -9.83 -11.63 1.18
CA ALA A 75 -9.55 -11.02 2.49
C ALA A 75 -9.91 -11.92 3.69
N GLY A 76 -10.97 -12.74 3.55
CA GLY A 76 -11.33 -13.72 4.58
C GLY A 76 -10.37 -14.93 4.60
N GLU A 77 -10.05 -15.46 3.42
CA GLU A 77 -9.16 -16.61 3.27
C GLU A 77 -7.73 -16.33 3.73
N LEU A 78 -7.28 -15.08 3.59
CA LEU A 78 -5.94 -14.60 3.94
C LEU A 78 -5.86 -13.98 5.34
N GLU A 79 -6.90 -14.15 6.15
CA GLU A 79 -6.92 -13.75 7.56
C GLU A 79 -6.62 -12.26 7.78
N PHE A 80 -7.30 -11.38 7.04
CA PHE A 80 -7.14 -9.92 7.15
C PHE A 80 -7.50 -9.34 8.52
N PRO A 81 -8.54 -9.84 9.25
CA PRO A 81 -8.94 -9.25 10.53
C PRO A 81 -7.78 -9.16 11.51
N GLY A 82 -7.63 -7.98 12.14
CA GLY A 82 -6.58 -7.71 13.13
C GLY A 82 -5.20 -7.35 12.57
N LYS A 83 -4.98 -7.50 11.26
CA LYS A 83 -3.75 -7.03 10.62
C LYS A 83 -3.78 -5.51 10.43
N MET A 84 -2.61 -4.90 10.27
CA MET A 84 -2.52 -3.50 9.87
C MET A 84 -2.77 -3.37 8.36
N GLY A 85 -3.63 -2.45 7.97
CA GLY A 85 -3.99 -2.15 6.57
C GLY A 85 -3.45 -0.81 6.11
N GLY A 86 -3.17 -0.71 4.82
CA GLY A 86 -2.77 0.53 4.17
C GLY A 86 -3.01 0.49 2.68
N ALA A 87 -3.04 1.65 2.04
CA ALA A 87 -3.34 1.73 0.62
C ALA A 87 -2.44 2.71 -0.12
N PHE A 88 -2.22 2.44 -1.40
CA PHE A 88 -1.59 3.37 -2.34
C PHE A 88 -2.29 3.34 -3.70
N ALA A 89 -2.06 4.36 -4.50
CA ALA A 89 -2.60 4.41 -5.84
C ALA A 89 -1.58 4.98 -6.84
N THR A 90 -1.76 4.61 -8.11
CA THR A 90 -1.11 5.28 -9.24
C THR A 90 -2.18 5.87 -10.15
N GLU A 91 -1.93 7.05 -10.70
CA GLU A 91 -2.84 7.71 -11.63
C GLU A 91 -2.05 8.32 -12.80
N GLN A 92 -2.71 8.49 -13.94
CA GLN A 92 -2.07 9.07 -15.11
C GLN A 92 -2.04 10.60 -15.06
N TYR A 93 -3.05 11.21 -14.52
CA TYR A 93 -3.22 12.66 -14.46
C TYR A 93 -3.35 13.13 -13.02
N THR A 94 -2.81 14.29 -12.71
CA THR A 94 -3.13 15.01 -11.48
C THR A 94 -4.65 15.14 -11.36
N HIS A 95 -5.21 14.80 -10.23
CA HIS A 95 -6.66 14.67 -10.00
C HIS A 95 -7.33 13.48 -10.73
N GLY A 96 -6.55 12.45 -11.07
CA GLY A 96 -7.07 11.22 -11.71
C GLY A 96 -7.89 10.29 -10.79
N GLY A 97 -8.09 10.69 -9.53
CA GLY A 97 -8.92 9.94 -8.58
C GLY A 97 -8.13 8.99 -7.66
N GLY A 98 -6.80 9.08 -7.62
CA GLY A 98 -5.98 8.22 -6.77
C GLY A 98 -6.37 8.27 -5.29
N THR A 99 -6.73 9.43 -4.76
CA THR A 99 -7.22 9.56 -3.38
C THR A 99 -8.52 8.79 -3.15
N GLN A 100 -9.43 8.79 -4.12
CA GLN A 100 -10.68 8.03 -4.06
C GLN A 100 -10.44 6.53 -4.10
N VAL A 101 -9.49 6.08 -4.91
CA VAL A 101 -9.02 4.69 -4.92
C VAL A 101 -8.53 4.27 -3.54
N ILE A 102 -7.65 5.06 -2.93
CA ILE A 102 -7.13 4.81 -1.59
C ILE A 102 -8.26 4.73 -0.57
N GLN A 103 -9.20 5.68 -0.56
CA GLN A 103 -10.34 5.66 0.35
C GLN A 103 -11.19 4.39 0.21
N SER A 104 -11.43 3.96 -1.02
CA SER A 104 -12.20 2.75 -1.29
C SER A 104 -11.50 1.50 -0.76
N ILE A 105 -10.18 1.37 -0.95
CA ILE A 105 -9.38 0.27 -0.42
C ILE A 105 -9.42 0.28 1.11
N LEU A 106 -9.10 1.40 1.74
CA LEU A 106 -9.11 1.53 3.20
C LEU A 106 -10.50 1.23 3.80
N THR A 107 -11.57 1.62 3.12
CA THR A 107 -12.94 1.30 3.54
C THR A 107 -13.18 -0.20 3.56
N ILE A 108 -12.74 -0.93 2.54
CA ILE A 108 -12.86 -2.40 2.50
C ILE A 108 -12.00 -3.02 3.61
N GLU A 109 -10.77 -2.56 3.79
CA GLU A 109 -9.90 -3.05 4.86
C GLU A 109 -10.52 -2.86 6.25
N MET A 110 -11.13 -1.69 6.53
CA MET A 110 -11.86 -1.45 7.77
C MET A 110 -13.07 -2.37 7.93
N VAL A 111 -13.84 -2.59 6.87
CA VAL A 111 -14.97 -3.54 6.87
C VAL A 111 -14.50 -4.97 7.16
N LYS A 112 -13.30 -5.32 6.71
CA LYS A 112 -12.67 -6.63 6.97
C LYS A 112 -11.99 -6.71 8.34
N GLY A 113 -12.06 -5.67 9.19
CA GLY A 113 -11.55 -5.67 10.56
C GLY A 113 -10.05 -5.38 10.68
N MET A 114 -9.46 -4.72 9.69
CA MET A 114 -8.06 -4.29 9.75
C MET A 114 -7.89 -2.97 10.50
N LEU A 115 -6.68 -2.74 11.02
CA LEU A 115 -6.25 -1.49 11.64
C LEU A 115 -5.61 -0.59 10.57
N CYS A 116 -6.37 0.29 9.94
CA CYS A 116 -5.86 1.12 8.85
C CYS A 116 -4.85 2.17 9.31
N TYR A 117 -3.73 2.27 8.57
CA TYR A 117 -2.68 3.25 8.78
C TYR A 117 -2.35 3.99 7.48
N SER A 118 -2.57 5.30 7.48
CA SER A 118 -2.44 6.14 6.30
C SER A 118 -1.03 6.72 6.04
N GLY A 119 -0.12 6.57 6.98
CA GLY A 119 1.15 7.29 6.99
C GLY A 119 1.11 8.63 7.70
N GLY A 120 -0.07 9.23 7.83
CA GLY A 120 -0.39 10.37 8.68
C GLY A 120 0.30 11.70 8.34
N MET A 121 -0.46 12.78 8.39
CA MET A 121 0.04 14.13 8.17
C MET A 121 1.10 14.55 9.22
N SER A 122 0.94 14.10 10.44
CA SER A 122 1.83 14.47 11.56
C SER A 122 3.09 13.60 11.67
N CYS A 123 3.29 12.65 10.77
CA CYS A 123 4.48 11.79 10.76
C CYS A 123 5.69 12.42 10.06
N GLY A 124 5.66 13.71 9.79
CA GLY A 124 6.75 14.44 9.15
C GLY A 124 6.59 14.58 7.63
N LYS A 125 7.65 15.01 6.97
CA LYS A 125 7.67 15.15 5.50
C LYS A 125 8.19 13.86 4.86
N PRO A 126 7.66 13.46 3.69
CA PRO A 126 6.52 14.06 2.99
C PRO A 126 5.22 13.95 3.78
N VAL A 127 4.32 14.91 3.59
CA VAL A 127 2.98 14.85 4.16
C VAL A 127 2.14 13.86 3.35
N ILE A 128 1.60 12.85 4.03
CA ILE A 128 0.73 11.84 3.45
C ILE A 128 -0.59 11.86 4.23
N HIS A 129 -1.71 12.04 3.53
CA HIS A 129 -3.01 12.12 4.21
C HIS A 129 -3.64 10.75 4.43
N LEU A 130 -4.04 10.07 3.35
CA LEU A 130 -4.73 8.77 3.41
C LEU A 130 -3.86 7.61 2.90
N GLY A 131 -2.85 7.93 2.13
CA GLY A 131 -1.92 7.04 1.49
C GLY A 131 -1.22 7.76 0.34
N PRO A 132 -0.09 7.23 -0.17
CA PRO A 132 0.65 7.87 -1.23
C PRO A 132 0.02 7.64 -2.60
N VAL A 133 0.05 8.68 -3.45
CA VAL A 133 -0.39 8.61 -4.85
C VAL A 133 0.78 8.97 -5.76
N GLY A 134 1.03 8.16 -6.78
CA GLY A 134 1.99 8.44 -7.84
C GLY A 134 1.28 8.85 -9.13
N VAL A 135 1.76 9.92 -9.77
CA VAL A 135 1.23 10.39 -11.06
C VAL A 135 2.17 9.99 -12.18
N ASN A 136 1.72 9.14 -13.10
CA ASN A 136 2.55 8.54 -14.14
C ASN A 136 3.32 9.54 -15.00
N ASN A 137 2.68 10.64 -15.39
CA ASN A 137 3.29 11.65 -16.26
C ASN A 137 4.39 12.49 -15.60
N ASN A 138 4.52 12.42 -14.28
CA ASN A 138 5.46 13.22 -13.50
C ASN A 138 6.10 12.41 -12.36
N MET A 139 6.30 11.13 -12.55
CA MET A 139 6.85 10.24 -11.51
C MET A 139 8.21 10.71 -10.94
N GLU A 140 8.96 11.50 -11.69
CA GLU A 140 10.26 12.03 -11.26
C GLU A 140 10.20 13.41 -10.58
N LYS A 141 9.07 14.10 -10.64
CA LYS A 141 8.96 15.53 -10.25
C LYS A 141 7.88 15.79 -9.21
N PHE A 142 7.69 14.88 -8.29
CA PHE A 142 6.64 15.05 -7.30
C PHE A 142 6.98 16.09 -6.24
N ASN A 143 6.19 17.17 -6.15
CA ASN A 143 6.17 18.17 -5.06
C ASN A 143 7.54 18.56 -4.48
N GLY A 144 8.57 18.69 -5.30
CA GLY A 144 9.90 19.06 -4.85
C GLY A 144 10.65 17.99 -4.05
N MET A 145 10.16 16.77 -4.02
CA MET A 145 10.78 15.64 -3.29
C MET A 145 11.86 14.88 -4.06
N GLY A 146 12.26 15.38 -5.22
CA GLY A 146 13.31 14.77 -6.02
C GLY A 146 12.83 13.61 -6.89
N ASN A 147 12.25 12.57 -6.32
CA ASN A 147 11.67 11.46 -7.05
C ASN A 147 10.59 10.72 -6.25
N TYR A 148 9.72 9.98 -6.93
CA TYR A 148 8.66 9.21 -6.29
C TYR A 148 9.20 7.99 -5.51
N LYS A 149 10.36 7.46 -5.87
CA LYS A 149 10.93 6.32 -5.17
C LYS A 149 11.12 6.64 -3.69
N GLU A 150 11.76 7.76 -3.38
CA GLU A 150 11.98 8.21 -2.01
C GLU A 150 10.65 8.40 -1.25
N TYR A 151 9.65 8.99 -1.92
CA TYR A 151 8.31 9.21 -1.35
C TYR A 151 7.64 7.90 -0.93
N PHE A 152 7.66 6.89 -1.80
CA PHE A 152 7.06 5.60 -1.50
C PHE A 152 7.88 4.77 -0.51
N ASN A 153 9.21 4.85 -0.56
CA ASN A 153 10.07 4.22 0.43
C ASN A 153 9.79 4.76 1.83
N ILE A 154 9.67 6.09 1.98
CA ILE A 154 9.34 6.71 3.27
C ILE A 154 7.99 6.22 3.79
N TYR A 155 6.98 6.10 2.92
CA TYR A 155 5.70 5.51 3.32
C TYR A 155 5.85 4.07 3.81
N GLY A 156 6.54 3.22 3.05
CA GLY A 156 6.81 1.84 3.43
C GLY A 156 7.53 1.73 4.77
N LYS A 157 8.56 2.54 4.98
CA LYS A 157 9.31 2.60 6.24
C LYS A 157 8.41 3.00 7.43
N ARG A 158 7.58 4.04 7.28
CA ARG A 158 6.62 4.47 8.31
C ARG A 158 5.62 3.38 8.63
N PHE A 159 5.08 2.70 7.61
CA PHE A 159 4.17 1.58 7.79
C PHE A 159 4.83 0.46 8.60
N ALA A 160 6.02 0.05 8.22
CA ALA A 160 6.75 -1.01 8.93
C ALA A 160 7.11 -0.63 10.37
N GLN A 161 7.56 0.59 10.61
CA GLN A 161 7.84 1.10 11.96
C GLN A 161 6.58 1.05 12.84
N LYS A 162 5.43 1.45 12.30
CA LYS A 162 4.16 1.40 13.01
C LYS A 162 3.72 -0.03 13.28
N ALA A 163 3.87 -0.94 12.32
CA ALA A 163 3.59 -2.36 12.52
C ALA A 163 4.45 -2.96 13.65
N VAL A 164 5.74 -2.68 13.64
CA VAL A 164 6.66 -3.11 14.72
C VAL A 164 6.23 -2.55 16.08
N GLU A 165 5.86 -1.26 16.13
CA GLU A 165 5.38 -0.63 17.36
C GLU A 165 4.12 -1.31 17.92
N ILE A 166 3.18 -1.68 17.06
CA ILE A 166 1.91 -2.29 17.47
C ILE A 166 2.10 -3.75 17.86
N PHE A 167 2.78 -4.54 17.02
CA PHE A 167 2.79 -5.99 17.14
C PHE A 167 3.96 -6.59 17.93
N ASN A 168 5.03 -5.84 18.19
CA ASN A 168 6.12 -6.31 19.05
C ASN A 168 5.92 -6.00 20.55
N LYS A 169 4.86 -5.29 20.90
CA LYS A 169 4.51 -5.01 22.31
C LYS A 169 3.48 -5.99 22.87
N ILE A 170 3.04 -6.92 22.04
CA ILE A 170 2.13 -8.01 22.39
C ILE A 170 2.92 -9.31 22.43
#